data_1b2b59c74bf51cc6967ea06ae8ae3175
#
_entry.id   1b2b59c74bf51cc6967ea06ae8ae3175
#
_cell.length_a   1.000
_cell.length_b   1.000
_cell.length_c   1.000
_cell.angle_alpha   90.00
_cell.angle_beta   90.00
_cell.angle_gamma   90.00
#
_symmetry.space_group_name_H-M   'P 1'
#
loop_
_entity.id
_entity.type
_entity.pdbx_description
1 polymer ?
#
loop_
_entity_poly.entity_id
_entity_poly.type
_entity_poly.pdbx_seq_one_letter_code
_entity_poly.pdbx_strand_id
1 'polypeptide(L)'
;MSVSSNLIFYDTETTGLLKDFSQILQCGSIQTSRSLEILHEQNLGCAPLPWAIPHPMAMVTNKKTNLFHSNISHYELMRDLNRQWRQWTIDEPAVFITFNGMAYDEELVRRQFYWNLFESYLT
;
A
#
# COMPACT_ATOMS: atom_id res chain seq x y z
N MET A 1 -28.44 7.81 6.14
CA MET A 1 -26.97 7.83 6.06
C MET A 1 -26.54 7.40 4.68
N SER A 2 -25.78 8.22 4.00
CA SER A 2 -25.29 7.86 2.66
C SER A 2 -24.12 6.89 2.76
N VAL A 3 -24.13 5.90 1.89
CA VAL A 3 -22.98 5.00 1.71
C VAL A 3 -21.98 5.71 0.82
N SER A 4 -20.71 5.66 1.20
CA SER A 4 -19.67 6.25 0.37
C SER A 4 -19.67 5.64 -1.03
N SER A 5 -19.58 6.50 -2.05
CA SER A 5 -19.42 6.08 -3.44
C SER A 5 -17.94 6.00 -3.83
N ASN A 6 -17.05 6.29 -2.90
CA ASN A 6 -15.61 6.32 -3.14
C ASN A 6 -15.00 5.03 -2.58
N LEU A 7 -14.52 4.17 -3.46
CA LEU A 7 -13.93 2.89 -3.10
C LEU A 7 -12.46 2.88 -3.53
N ILE A 8 -11.59 2.38 -2.66
CA ILE A 8 -10.18 2.19 -2.98
C ILE A 8 -9.82 0.74 -2.72
N PHE A 9 -9.53 0.03 -3.80
CA PHE A 9 -9.02 -1.34 -3.73
C PHE A 9 -7.51 -1.30 -3.75
N TYR A 10 -6.86 -2.03 -2.85
CA TYR A 10 -5.41 -2.07 -2.83
C TYR A 10 -4.89 -3.45 -2.47
N ASP A 11 -3.65 -3.71 -2.91
CA ASP A 11 -2.93 -4.94 -2.62
C ASP A 11 -1.46 -4.62 -2.45
N THR A 12 -0.80 -5.30 -1.51
CA THR A 12 0.61 -5.08 -1.21
C THR A 12 1.43 -6.33 -1.50
N GLU A 13 2.66 -6.12 -1.97
CA GLU A 13 3.70 -7.14 -2.03
C GLU A 13 4.77 -6.77 -1.00
N THR A 14 5.21 -7.73 -0.20
CA THR A 14 6.04 -7.46 0.96
C THR A 14 7.26 -8.36 1.03
N THR A 15 8.16 -8.05 1.97
CA THR A 15 9.33 -8.89 2.24
C THR A 15 9.01 -10.14 3.05
N GLY A 16 7.83 -10.25 3.65
CA GLY A 16 7.42 -11.40 4.44
C GLY A 16 6.07 -11.20 5.10
N LEU A 17 5.74 -12.06 6.07
CA LEU A 17 4.43 -12.06 6.74
C LEU A 17 4.44 -11.46 8.15
N LEU A 18 5.59 -11.04 8.65
CA LEU A 18 5.73 -10.49 9.99
C LEU A 18 5.48 -8.99 9.96
N LYS A 19 4.38 -8.53 10.54
CA LYS A 19 3.97 -7.11 10.53
C LYS A 19 5.03 -6.19 11.13
N ASP A 20 5.77 -6.65 12.13
CA ASP A 20 6.75 -5.84 12.83
C ASP A 20 8.06 -5.67 12.06
N PHE A 21 8.38 -6.61 11.17
CA PHE A 21 9.67 -6.67 10.51
C PHE A 21 9.61 -6.66 8.98
N SER A 22 8.43 -6.86 8.41
CA SER A 22 8.27 -6.89 6.96
C SER A 22 8.06 -5.49 6.40
N GLN A 23 8.60 -5.26 5.22
CA GLN A 23 8.48 -4.00 4.50
C GLN A 23 7.58 -4.18 3.28
N ILE A 24 6.76 -3.19 2.98
CA ILE A 24 6.03 -3.12 1.72
C ILE A 24 7.02 -2.79 0.60
N LEU A 25 7.07 -3.65 -0.41
CA LEU A 25 7.90 -3.45 -1.61
C LEU A 25 7.10 -2.88 -2.77
N GLN A 26 5.81 -3.17 -2.82
CA GLN A 26 4.93 -2.70 -3.88
C GLN A 26 3.52 -2.55 -3.34
N CYS A 27 2.82 -1.52 -3.80
CA CYS A 27 1.41 -1.34 -3.52
C CYS A 27 0.69 -0.92 -4.80
N GLY A 28 -0.27 -1.73 -5.23
CA GLY A 28 -1.19 -1.38 -6.29
C GLY A 28 -2.50 -0.89 -5.69
N SER A 29 -3.06 0.19 -6.21
CA SER A 29 -4.35 0.70 -5.75
C SER A 29 -5.19 1.22 -6.89
N ILE A 30 -6.51 1.03 -6.77
CA ILE A 30 -7.49 1.44 -7.78
C ILE A 30 -8.62 2.15 -7.06
N GLN A 31 -8.91 3.37 -7.50
CA GLN A 31 -10.07 4.10 -7.03
C GLN A 31 -11.23 3.87 -8.00
N THR A 32 -12.37 3.48 -7.46
CA THR A 32 -13.59 3.27 -8.25
C THR A 32 -14.77 4.05 -7.70
N SER A 33 -15.78 4.22 -8.54
CA SER A 33 -17.10 4.62 -8.10
C SER A 33 -17.81 3.45 -7.45
N ARG A 34 -18.97 3.71 -6.84
CA ARG A 34 -19.81 2.65 -6.23
C ARG A 34 -20.26 1.61 -7.25
N SER A 35 -20.39 2.00 -8.52
CA SER A 35 -20.72 1.07 -9.61
C SER A 35 -19.51 0.35 -10.19
N LEU A 36 -18.35 0.46 -9.52
CA LEU A 36 -17.09 -0.18 -9.90
C LEU A 36 -16.48 0.36 -11.19
N GLU A 37 -16.83 1.59 -11.56
CA GLU A 37 -16.15 2.27 -12.65
C GLU A 37 -14.78 2.75 -12.17
N ILE A 38 -13.72 2.37 -12.89
CA ILE A 38 -12.36 2.74 -12.53
C ILE A 38 -12.14 4.23 -12.82
N LEU A 39 -11.79 4.97 -11.78
CA LEU A 39 -11.53 6.41 -11.88
C LEU A 39 -10.03 6.71 -11.96
N HIS A 40 -9.24 6.04 -11.13
CA HIS A 40 -7.78 6.20 -11.08
C HIS A 40 -7.11 4.90 -10.69
N GLU A 41 -5.87 4.73 -11.17
CA GLU A 41 -5.03 3.59 -10.83
C GLU A 41 -3.64 4.08 -10.45
N GLN A 42 -2.99 3.35 -9.53
CA GLN A 42 -1.61 3.61 -9.17
C GLN A 42 -0.92 2.31 -8.79
N ASN A 43 0.31 2.14 -9.23
CA ASN A 43 1.15 1.00 -8.85
C ASN A 43 2.53 1.53 -8.52
N LEU A 44 2.94 1.39 -7.26
CA LEU A 44 4.19 1.91 -6.74
C LEU A 44 5.06 0.77 -6.22
N GLY A 45 6.37 0.86 -6.46
CA GLY A 45 7.34 -0.09 -5.94
C GLY A 45 8.57 0.63 -5.43
N CYS A 46 9.33 -0.04 -4.56
CA CYS A 46 10.57 0.51 -4.01
C CYS A 46 11.59 -0.60 -3.73
N ALA A 47 12.83 -0.18 -3.48
CA ALA A 47 13.88 -1.10 -3.06
C ALA A 47 13.70 -1.47 -1.58
N PRO A 48 14.20 -2.66 -1.16
CA PRO A 48 14.24 -3.02 0.26
C PRO A 48 15.12 -2.05 1.06
N LEU A 49 14.71 -1.76 2.29
CA LEU A 49 15.57 -1.06 3.24
C LEU A 49 16.80 -1.94 3.58
N PRO A 50 17.94 -1.34 3.92
CA PRO A 50 19.15 -2.10 4.20
C PRO A 50 19.01 -3.15 5.31
N TRP A 51 18.13 -2.91 6.29
CA TRP A 51 17.89 -3.82 7.41
C TRP A 51 16.75 -4.82 7.15
N ALA A 52 15.95 -4.62 6.09
CA ALA A 52 14.81 -5.47 5.80
C ALA A 52 15.27 -6.66 4.96
N ILE A 53 15.40 -7.83 5.60
CA ILE A 53 15.82 -9.05 4.94
C ILE A 53 14.57 -9.76 4.40
N PRO A 54 14.43 -9.91 3.07
CA PRO A 54 13.27 -10.58 2.51
C PRO A 54 13.23 -12.05 2.89
N HIS A 55 12.05 -12.53 3.25
CA HIS A 55 11.85 -13.96 3.46
C HIS A 55 11.92 -14.69 2.11
N PRO A 56 12.66 -15.82 1.99
CA PRO A 56 12.81 -16.51 0.72
C PRO A 56 11.49 -16.89 0.05
N MET A 57 10.50 -17.33 0.82
CA MET A 57 9.18 -17.69 0.28
C MET A 57 8.43 -16.47 -0.27
N ALA A 58 8.58 -15.31 0.36
CA ALA A 58 7.99 -14.08 -0.15
C ALA A 58 8.58 -13.70 -1.49
N MET A 59 9.90 -13.85 -1.66
CA MET A 59 10.56 -13.55 -2.93
C MET A 59 10.13 -14.51 -4.04
N VAL A 60 9.96 -15.78 -3.72
CA VAL A 60 9.47 -16.79 -4.69
C VAL A 60 8.03 -16.48 -5.09
N THR A 61 7.18 -16.15 -4.11
CA THR A 61 5.76 -15.87 -4.34
C THR A 61 5.57 -14.57 -5.13
N ASN A 62 6.26 -13.51 -4.75
CA ASN A 62 6.06 -12.18 -5.34
C ASN A 62 6.79 -12.01 -6.67
N LYS A 63 7.90 -12.70 -6.87
CA LYS A 63 8.74 -12.58 -8.07
C LYS A 63 9.17 -11.13 -8.34
N LYS A 64 9.44 -10.36 -7.27
CA LYS A 64 9.77 -8.94 -7.34
C LYS A 64 11.25 -8.66 -7.09
N THR A 65 12.12 -9.59 -7.50
CA THR A 65 13.56 -9.44 -7.29
C THR A 65 14.14 -8.21 -8.01
N ASN A 66 13.51 -7.75 -9.09
CA ASN A 66 13.95 -6.56 -9.80
C ASN A 66 13.87 -5.30 -8.94
N LEU A 67 13.05 -5.28 -7.88
CA LEU A 67 12.95 -4.13 -6.98
C LEU A 67 14.21 -3.91 -6.15
N PHE A 68 15.08 -4.92 -6.01
CA PHE A 68 16.37 -4.75 -5.34
C PHE A 68 17.25 -3.70 -6.02
N HIS A 69 17.03 -3.46 -7.30
CA HIS A 69 17.78 -2.47 -8.07
C HIS A 69 17.01 -1.18 -8.33
N SER A 70 15.87 -1.01 -7.66
CA SER A 70 15.08 0.21 -7.81
C SER A 70 15.80 1.40 -7.18
N ASN A 71 15.67 2.57 -7.81
CA ASN A 71 16.15 3.83 -7.27
C ASN A 71 15.14 4.49 -6.33
N ILE A 72 13.96 3.91 -6.18
CA ILE A 72 12.88 4.45 -5.35
C ILE A 72 13.05 3.91 -3.93
N SER A 73 13.10 4.81 -2.96
CA SER A 73 13.21 4.44 -1.54
C SER A 73 11.85 4.07 -0.96
N HIS A 74 11.88 3.37 0.17
CA HIS A 74 10.66 3.07 0.93
C HIS A 74 9.92 4.36 1.32
N TYR A 75 10.65 5.39 1.75
CA TYR A 75 10.06 6.69 2.06
C TYR A 75 9.31 7.26 0.86
N GLU A 76 9.92 7.25 -0.32
CA GLU A 76 9.29 7.80 -1.53
C GLU A 76 8.02 7.03 -1.90
N LEU A 77 8.05 5.69 -1.78
CA LEU A 77 6.86 4.88 -2.02
C LEU A 77 5.73 5.28 -1.07
N MET A 78 6.03 5.32 0.23
CA MET A 78 5.01 5.63 1.24
C MET A 78 4.54 7.08 1.13
N ARG A 79 5.43 8.01 0.79
CA ARG A 79 5.06 9.40 0.53
C ARG A 79 4.07 9.51 -0.62
N ASP A 80 4.36 8.87 -1.73
CA ASP A 80 3.53 8.97 -2.93
C ASP A 80 2.19 8.25 -2.74
N LEU A 81 2.21 7.11 -2.05
CA LEU A 81 0.99 6.38 -1.72
C LEU A 81 0.09 7.20 -0.79
N ASN A 82 0.65 7.77 0.27
CA ASN A 82 -0.09 8.60 1.23
C ASN A 82 -0.67 9.83 0.53
N ARG A 83 0.14 10.51 -0.27
CA ARG A 83 -0.28 11.68 -1.03
C ARG A 83 -1.44 11.34 -1.97
N GLN A 84 -1.34 10.24 -2.71
CA GLN A 84 -2.37 9.86 -3.66
C GLN A 84 -3.66 9.46 -2.96
N TRP A 85 -3.57 8.67 -1.90
CA TRP A 85 -4.77 8.27 -1.16
C TRP A 85 -5.43 9.46 -0.46
N ARG A 86 -4.66 10.42 0.04
CA ARG A 86 -5.22 11.67 0.60
C ARG A 86 -5.92 12.48 -0.48
N GLN A 87 -5.33 12.56 -1.68
CA GLN A 87 -5.96 13.23 -2.80
C GLN A 87 -7.29 12.58 -3.18
N TRP A 88 -7.35 11.27 -3.19
CA TRP A 88 -8.58 10.54 -3.52
C TRP A 88 -9.66 10.65 -2.44
N THR A 89 -9.30 10.98 -1.21
CA THR A 89 -10.23 11.08 -0.09
C THR A 89 -10.52 12.52 0.35
N ILE A 90 -9.98 13.52 -0.35
CA ILE A 90 -10.06 14.91 0.09
C ILE A 90 -11.51 15.43 0.06
N ASP A 91 -12.28 15.06 -0.94
CA ASP A 91 -13.67 15.53 -1.09
C ASP A 91 -14.69 14.58 -0.47
N GLU A 92 -14.34 13.30 -0.38
CA GLU A 92 -15.23 12.27 0.13
C GLU A 92 -14.40 11.15 0.77
N PRO A 93 -14.75 10.71 2.00
CA PRO A 93 -14.09 9.56 2.59
C PRO A 93 -14.26 8.31 1.72
N ALA A 94 -13.27 7.44 1.72
CA ALA A 94 -13.29 6.21 0.96
C ALA A 94 -13.46 5.00 1.86
N VAL A 95 -14.05 3.94 1.31
CA VAL A 95 -13.96 2.60 1.88
C VAL A 95 -12.76 1.93 1.23
N PHE A 96 -11.78 1.53 2.06
CA PHE A 96 -10.59 0.82 1.61
C PHE A 96 -10.86 -0.67 1.64
N ILE A 97 -10.60 -1.35 0.54
CA ILE A 97 -10.89 -2.77 0.35
C ILE A 97 -9.62 -3.48 -0.05
N THR A 98 -9.29 -4.55 0.67
CA THR A 98 -8.14 -5.38 0.35
C THR A 98 -8.54 -6.84 0.36
N PHE A 99 -7.95 -7.62 -0.53
CA PHE A 99 -8.18 -9.05 -0.63
C PHE A 99 -7.30 -9.77 0.39
N ASN A 100 -7.89 -10.57 1.26
CA ASN A 100 -7.19 -11.29 2.33
C ASN A 100 -6.41 -10.42 3.33
N GLY A 101 -6.58 -9.11 3.29
CA GLY A 101 -5.65 -8.22 3.95
C GLY A 101 -6.14 -7.49 5.18
N MET A 102 -7.38 -7.73 5.66
CA MET A 102 -7.92 -6.92 6.75
C MET A 102 -7.05 -6.95 8.00
N ALA A 103 -6.48 -8.11 8.32
CA ALA A 103 -5.62 -8.25 9.49
C ALA A 103 -4.14 -8.01 9.19
N TYR A 104 -3.75 -7.95 7.92
CA TYR A 104 -2.35 -7.84 7.53
C TYR A 104 -2.06 -6.57 6.72
N ASP A 105 -2.64 -6.42 5.52
CA ASP A 105 -2.30 -5.31 4.64
C ASP A 105 -2.68 -3.95 5.23
N GLU A 106 -3.85 -3.85 5.84
CA GLU A 106 -4.30 -2.60 6.46
C GLU A 106 -3.37 -2.16 7.58
N GLU A 107 -3.08 -3.06 8.52
CA GLU A 107 -2.22 -2.74 9.65
C GLU A 107 -0.79 -2.45 9.19
N LEU A 108 -0.30 -3.21 8.20
CA LEU A 108 1.04 -3.04 7.67
C LEU A 108 1.19 -1.66 7.01
N VAL A 109 0.22 -1.25 6.20
CA VAL A 109 0.23 0.07 5.56
C VAL A 109 0.22 1.17 6.61
N ARG A 110 -0.64 1.07 7.63
CA ARG A 110 -0.69 2.06 8.70
C ARG A 110 0.61 2.18 9.46
N ARG A 111 1.24 1.04 9.79
CA ARG A 111 2.54 1.03 10.48
C ARG A 111 3.61 1.70 9.65
N GLN A 112 3.65 1.45 8.37
CA GLN A 112 4.69 2.00 7.51
C GLN A 112 4.44 3.47 7.17
N PHE A 113 3.22 3.94 7.15
CA PHE A 113 2.96 5.38 7.17
C PHE A 113 3.51 6.01 8.44
N TYR A 114 3.27 5.41 9.59
CA TYR A 114 3.78 5.90 10.86
C TYR A 114 5.31 5.93 10.89
N TRP A 115 5.97 4.89 10.38
CA TRP A 115 7.43 4.84 10.33
C TRP A 115 8.02 6.02 9.55
N ASN A 116 7.31 6.50 8.54
CA ASN A 116 7.76 7.59 7.70
C ASN A 116 7.14 8.94 8.10
N LEU A 117 6.49 9.00 9.25
CA LEU A 117 5.87 10.19 9.82
C LEU A 117 4.72 10.75 8.98
N PHE A 118 4.01 9.89 8.29
CA PHE A 118 2.79 10.24 7.58
C PHE A 118 1.56 9.87 8.42
N GLU A 119 0.42 10.52 8.09
CA GLU A 119 -0.84 10.21 8.75
C GLU A 119 -1.24 8.76 8.49
N SER A 120 -1.54 8.03 9.59
CA SER A 120 -1.84 6.59 9.52
C SER A 120 -3.30 6.30 9.21
N TYR A 121 -4.18 7.23 9.50
CA TYR A 121 -5.63 7.06 9.31
C TYR A 121 -6.13 8.13 8.34
N LEU A 122 -6.61 7.71 7.18
CA LEU A 122 -7.07 8.59 6.11
C LEU A 122 -8.59 8.66 6.00
N THR A 123 -9.27 7.89 6.82
CA THR A 123 -10.74 7.86 6.84
C THR A 123 -11.24 7.84 8.27
#